data_31c9b2b948c63a8c65c5c15a109522f5
#
_entry.id   31c9b2b948c63a8c65c5c15a109522f5
#
_cell.length_a   1.000
_cell.length_b   1.000
_cell.length_c   1.000
_cell.angle_alpha   90.00
_cell.angle_beta   90.00
_cell.angle_gamma   90.00
#
_symmetry.space_group_name_H-M   'P 1'
#
loop_
_entity.id
_entity.type
_entity.pdbx_description
1 polymer ?
#
loop_
_entity_poly.entity_id
_entity_poly.type
_entity_poly.pdbx_seq_one_letter_code
_entity_poly.pdbx_strand_id
1 'polypeptide(L)'
;MFRKTVSLAGAAVLAVALGSSPTPAHAETSAASAPCTLDLGSVTADGAHTFQTLRATTPVIAGTVRTAPGVFQPGQPQHTTNFRNYPAPPDDVRSGLVVLGGALYDSGYRATATGQINPKYPVVNRRIGGGWSNHRWIEQSVLTELMTGNPLRTNLYTQKTDGTFYRYTKVGNSWRNSGGMGGLTTMKSMTLIDREAGHETFLANNRAGGLYTVRIPTAEPMRASSKALRTTTWQVFEQLIATGCGNDTVVLGIDRDTKSAYLYLMRHANGASTVIQGLGKVPGTFADPHYFRWAPGVDLLNGE
;
A
#
# COMPACT_ATOMS: atom_id res chain seq x y z
N MET A 1 32.94 -24.63 85.06
CA MET A 1 32.03 -24.73 86.23
C MET A 1 30.63 -24.24 85.82
N PHE A 2 29.66 -25.08 86.15
CA PHE A 2 28.20 -24.87 86.16
C PHE A 2 27.45 -24.94 84.81
N ARG A 3 26.87 -26.07 84.62
CA ARG A 3 25.68 -26.44 83.85
C ARG A 3 24.46 -25.67 84.36
N LYS A 4 23.56 -25.25 83.48
CA LYS A 4 22.13 -25.34 83.75
C LYS A 4 21.34 -25.62 82.47
N THR A 5 20.78 -26.80 82.45
CA THR A 5 19.67 -27.25 81.59
C THR A 5 18.37 -26.61 82.02
N VAL A 6 17.53 -26.20 81.12
CA VAL A 6 16.10 -26.09 81.35
C VAL A 6 15.35 -26.60 80.08
N SER A 7 14.39 -27.45 80.42
CA SER A 7 13.56 -28.30 79.53
C SER A 7 12.44 -27.56 78.84
N LEU A 8 12.07 -28.08 77.70
CA LEU A 8 10.76 -28.28 77.06
C LEU A 8 9.54 -27.46 77.48
N ALA A 9 8.87 -26.94 76.45
CA ALA A 9 7.42 -27.05 76.25
C ALA A 9 7.11 -27.08 74.77
N GLY A 10 6.55 -28.17 74.28
CA GLY A 10 6.09 -28.35 72.95
C GLY A 10 4.73 -27.67 72.75
N ALA A 11 4.58 -26.95 71.67
CA ALA A 11 3.29 -26.51 71.14
C ALA A 11 3.09 -27.07 69.76
N ALA A 12 2.18 -28.04 69.64
CA ALA A 12 1.75 -28.60 68.37
C ALA A 12 0.86 -27.57 67.64
N VAL A 13 1.31 -27.03 66.51
CA VAL A 13 0.50 -26.21 65.64
C VAL A 13 -0.11 -27.13 64.58
N LEU A 14 -1.42 -27.31 64.63
CA LEU A 14 -2.19 -27.92 63.57
C LEU A 14 -2.20 -26.99 62.34
N ALA A 15 -1.46 -27.38 61.26
CA ALA A 15 -1.57 -26.69 59.97
C ALA A 15 -2.82 -27.20 59.23
N VAL A 16 -3.86 -26.36 59.16
CA VAL A 16 -5.00 -26.60 58.28
C VAL A 16 -4.57 -26.22 56.88
N ALA A 17 -4.36 -27.23 56.03
CA ALA A 17 -4.12 -27.02 54.61
C ALA A 17 -5.44 -26.62 53.93
N LEU A 18 -5.59 -25.32 53.66
CA LEU A 18 -6.63 -24.81 52.76
C LEU A 18 -6.23 -25.20 51.34
N GLY A 19 -6.87 -26.22 50.78
CA GLY A 19 -6.73 -26.60 49.40
C GLY A 19 -7.28 -25.51 48.49
N SER A 20 -6.36 -24.70 47.87
CA SER A 20 -6.72 -23.82 46.76
C SER A 20 -6.92 -24.69 45.51
N SER A 21 -8.18 -24.89 45.11
CA SER A 21 -8.51 -25.48 43.82
C SER A 21 -7.90 -24.60 42.68
N PRO A 22 -7.19 -25.18 41.73
CA PRO A 22 -6.72 -24.41 40.58
C PRO A 22 -7.96 -23.94 39.78
N THR A 23 -8.18 -22.64 39.73
CA THR A 23 -9.11 -22.02 38.77
C THR A 23 -8.63 -22.37 37.36
N PRO A 24 -9.51 -22.92 36.49
CA PRO A 24 -9.09 -23.14 35.09
C PRO A 24 -8.75 -21.79 34.50
N ALA A 25 -7.53 -21.66 34.02
CA ALA A 25 -7.12 -20.53 33.19
C ALA A 25 -8.00 -20.53 31.95
N HIS A 26 -8.97 -19.63 31.89
CA HIS A 26 -9.65 -19.33 30.65
C HIS A 26 -8.57 -18.82 29.68
N ALA A 27 -8.23 -19.64 28.69
CA ALA A 27 -7.51 -19.17 27.53
C ALA A 27 -8.40 -18.09 26.90
N GLU A 28 -8.02 -16.83 27.06
CA GLU A 28 -8.60 -15.75 26.27
C GLU A 28 -8.34 -16.13 24.82
N THR A 29 -9.37 -16.54 24.12
CA THR A 29 -9.37 -16.63 22.67
C THR A 29 -9.14 -15.21 22.18
N SER A 30 -7.89 -14.88 21.92
CA SER A 30 -7.53 -13.65 21.21
C SER A 30 -8.40 -13.61 19.96
N ALA A 31 -9.34 -12.69 19.91
CA ALA A 31 -10.18 -12.48 18.75
C ALA A 31 -9.23 -12.29 17.56
N ALA A 32 -9.28 -13.21 16.59
CA ALA A 32 -8.44 -13.12 15.42
C ALA A 32 -8.69 -11.74 14.78
N SER A 33 -7.66 -10.90 14.69
CA SER A 33 -7.77 -9.60 14.04
C SER A 33 -8.32 -9.79 12.64
N ALA A 34 -9.24 -8.92 12.22
CA ALA A 34 -9.80 -8.98 10.87
C ALA A 34 -8.65 -9.00 9.84
N PRO A 35 -8.73 -9.86 8.82
CA PRO A 35 -7.67 -9.96 7.84
C PRO A 35 -7.49 -8.64 7.11
N CYS A 36 -6.25 -8.28 6.81
CA CYS A 36 -5.92 -7.10 6.02
C CYS A 36 -6.57 -7.17 4.65
N THR A 37 -6.90 -6.01 4.10
CA THR A 37 -7.52 -5.91 2.78
C THR A 37 -6.72 -4.99 1.86
N LEU A 38 -6.79 -5.25 0.57
CA LEU A 38 -6.33 -4.36 -0.48
C LEU A 38 -7.53 -4.03 -1.37
N ASP A 39 -7.89 -2.76 -1.43
CA ASP A 39 -8.93 -2.27 -2.33
C ASP A 39 -8.30 -1.99 -3.69
N LEU A 40 -8.49 -2.92 -4.60
CA LEU A 40 -7.95 -2.88 -5.95
C LEU A 40 -8.89 -2.11 -6.88
N GLY A 41 -8.32 -1.22 -7.67
CA GLY A 41 -8.95 -0.59 -8.80
C GLY A 41 -8.28 -0.95 -10.10
N SER A 42 -8.99 -0.80 -11.21
CA SER A 42 -8.40 -0.80 -12.54
C SER A 42 -9.03 0.25 -13.42
N VAL A 43 -8.34 0.60 -14.51
CA VAL A 43 -8.93 1.24 -15.67
C VAL A 43 -9.07 0.19 -16.75
N THR A 44 -10.29 -0.09 -17.15
CA THR A 44 -10.58 -1.06 -18.21
C THR A 44 -10.26 -0.49 -19.61
N ALA A 45 -10.22 -1.32 -20.62
CA ALA A 45 -9.92 -0.89 -22.00
C ALA A 45 -10.95 0.11 -22.54
N ASP A 46 -12.19 0.06 -22.07
CA ASP A 46 -13.28 0.99 -22.42
C ASP A 46 -13.31 2.24 -21.53
N GLY A 47 -12.33 2.40 -20.63
CA GLY A 47 -12.17 3.60 -19.80
C GLY A 47 -12.99 3.62 -18.52
N ALA A 48 -13.60 2.50 -18.12
CA ALA A 48 -14.30 2.40 -16.85
C ALA A 48 -13.30 2.24 -15.68
N HIS A 49 -13.69 2.65 -14.49
CA HIS A 49 -13.03 2.26 -13.25
C HIS A 49 -13.68 1.02 -12.64
N THR A 50 -12.84 0.12 -12.12
CA THR A 50 -13.33 -0.99 -11.30
C THR A 50 -12.98 -0.79 -9.83
N PHE A 51 -13.66 -1.54 -8.98
CA PHE A 51 -13.41 -1.66 -7.55
C PHE A 51 -13.59 -3.10 -7.11
N GLN A 52 -12.58 -3.65 -6.43
CA GLN A 52 -12.62 -4.99 -5.86
C GLN A 52 -11.83 -5.04 -4.56
N THR A 53 -12.39 -5.55 -3.48
CA THR A 53 -11.65 -5.78 -2.23
C THR A 53 -11.04 -7.18 -2.25
N LEU A 54 -9.72 -7.25 -2.04
CA LEU A 54 -8.97 -8.49 -1.84
C LEU A 54 -8.69 -8.64 -0.34
N ARG A 55 -9.01 -9.82 0.23
CA ARG A 55 -8.68 -10.13 1.63
C ARG A 55 -7.41 -10.97 1.69
N ALA A 56 -6.47 -10.55 2.54
CA ALA A 56 -5.19 -11.22 2.75
C ALA A 56 -5.35 -12.46 3.63
N THR A 57 -6.03 -13.47 3.10
CA THR A 57 -6.26 -14.79 3.71
C THR A 57 -5.60 -15.88 2.87
N THR A 58 -5.51 -17.10 3.41
CA THR A 58 -5.07 -18.29 2.67
C THR A 58 -6.20 -19.32 2.69
N PRO A 59 -6.87 -19.58 1.56
CA PRO A 59 -6.70 -18.93 0.24
C PRO A 59 -7.15 -17.46 0.23
N VAL A 60 -6.68 -16.71 -0.78
CA VAL A 60 -7.09 -15.31 -1.01
C VAL A 60 -8.58 -15.26 -1.34
N ILE A 61 -9.29 -14.33 -0.70
CA ILE A 61 -10.70 -14.07 -1.03
C ILE A 61 -10.79 -12.76 -1.82
N ALA A 62 -11.35 -12.86 -3.02
CA ALA A 62 -11.64 -11.72 -3.88
C ALA A 62 -13.13 -11.39 -3.82
N GLY A 63 -13.46 -10.14 -3.48
CA GLY A 63 -14.83 -9.64 -3.50
C GLY A 63 -15.37 -9.46 -4.91
N THR A 64 -16.65 -9.14 -5.02
CA THR A 64 -17.29 -8.82 -6.30
C THR A 64 -16.68 -7.57 -6.92
N VAL A 65 -16.38 -7.62 -8.21
CA VAL A 65 -15.95 -6.45 -8.99
C VAL A 65 -17.16 -5.54 -9.23
N ARG A 66 -17.02 -4.26 -8.88
CA ARG A 66 -17.98 -3.19 -9.22
C ARG A 66 -17.34 -2.32 -10.28
N THR A 67 -18.12 -1.81 -11.23
CA THR A 67 -17.63 -1.03 -12.37
C THR A 67 -18.35 0.31 -12.45
N ALA A 68 -17.61 1.39 -12.63
CA ALA A 68 -18.09 2.74 -12.90
C ALA A 68 -17.72 3.10 -14.35
N PRO A 69 -18.64 2.96 -15.33
CA PRO A 69 -18.37 3.25 -16.74
C PRO A 69 -18.27 4.76 -16.98
N GLY A 70 -17.55 5.14 -18.06
CA GLY A 70 -17.52 6.54 -18.53
C GLY A 70 -16.61 7.48 -17.74
N VAL A 71 -15.65 6.94 -16.98
CA VAL A 71 -14.64 7.79 -16.29
C VAL A 71 -13.69 8.40 -17.30
N PHE A 72 -13.25 7.60 -18.28
CA PHE A 72 -12.36 8.03 -19.37
C PHE A 72 -12.90 7.56 -20.73
N GLN A 73 -12.34 8.12 -21.80
CA GLN A 73 -12.55 7.57 -23.14
C GLN A 73 -11.76 6.27 -23.31
N PRO A 74 -12.22 5.33 -24.14
CA PRO A 74 -11.52 4.08 -24.42
C PRO A 74 -10.07 4.30 -24.86
N GLY A 75 -9.13 3.59 -24.25
CA GLY A 75 -7.70 3.66 -24.57
C GLY A 75 -7.00 4.99 -24.25
N GLN A 76 -7.67 5.96 -23.65
CA GLN A 76 -7.12 7.29 -23.38
C GLN A 76 -6.09 7.29 -22.23
N PRO A 77 -6.29 6.60 -21.10
CA PRO A 77 -5.32 6.55 -20.00
C PRO A 77 -4.05 5.81 -20.40
N GLN A 78 -2.90 6.42 -20.10
CA GLN A 78 -1.57 5.85 -20.30
C GLN A 78 -0.96 5.37 -18.99
N HIS A 79 -1.14 6.16 -17.92
CA HIS A 79 -0.69 5.85 -16.56
C HIS A 79 -1.66 6.47 -15.56
N THR A 80 -1.76 5.86 -14.39
CA THR A 80 -2.54 6.38 -13.27
C THR A 80 -1.78 6.22 -11.97
N THR A 81 -1.95 7.15 -11.03
CA THR A 81 -1.57 6.97 -9.62
C THR A 81 -2.62 6.13 -8.91
N ASN A 82 -2.39 5.81 -7.65
CA ASN A 82 -3.47 5.39 -6.77
C ASN A 82 -4.56 6.47 -6.72
N PHE A 83 -5.83 6.04 -6.70
CA PHE A 83 -6.96 6.93 -6.50
C PHE A 83 -7.34 6.95 -5.02
N ARG A 84 -7.57 8.14 -4.49
CA ARG A 84 -8.05 8.32 -3.13
C ARG A 84 -9.56 8.27 -3.10
N ASN A 85 -10.10 7.61 -2.08
CA ASN A 85 -11.52 7.52 -1.81
C ASN A 85 -11.82 8.26 -0.50
N TYR A 86 -12.60 9.33 -0.60
CA TYR A 86 -13.01 10.14 0.55
C TYR A 86 -14.52 9.98 0.75
N PRO A 87 -14.97 9.47 1.89
CA PRO A 87 -16.38 9.46 2.22
C PRO A 87 -16.94 10.89 2.22
N ALA A 88 -18.02 11.11 1.45
CA ALA A 88 -18.73 12.37 1.37
C ALA A 88 -20.25 12.09 1.26
N PRO A 89 -20.89 11.58 2.33
CA PRO A 89 -22.26 11.08 2.29
C PRO A 89 -23.25 12.03 1.59
N PRO A 90 -24.16 11.50 0.76
CA PRO A 90 -24.39 10.08 0.49
C PRO A 90 -23.44 9.43 -0.52
N ASP A 91 -22.47 10.17 -1.04
CA ASP A 91 -21.51 9.73 -2.06
C ASP A 91 -20.10 9.53 -1.47
N ASP A 92 -19.19 9.01 -2.30
CA ASP A 92 -17.75 9.10 -2.10
C ASP A 92 -17.14 10.04 -3.14
N VAL A 93 -16.14 10.82 -2.76
CA VAL A 93 -15.29 11.57 -3.69
C VAL A 93 -14.06 10.74 -4.03
N ARG A 94 -13.87 10.47 -5.30
CA ARG A 94 -12.74 9.71 -5.85
C ARG A 94 -11.85 10.62 -6.67
N SER A 95 -10.55 10.63 -6.38
CA SER A 95 -9.59 11.49 -7.09
C SER A 95 -8.19 10.87 -7.18
N GLY A 96 -7.50 11.16 -8.27
CA GLY A 96 -6.13 10.73 -8.54
C GLY A 96 -5.53 11.49 -9.71
N LEU A 97 -4.25 11.22 -10.01
CA LEU A 97 -3.59 11.76 -11.17
C LEU A 97 -3.57 10.74 -12.30
N VAL A 98 -3.80 11.19 -13.52
CA VAL A 98 -3.81 10.33 -14.70
C VAL A 98 -3.09 11.01 -15.85
N VAL A 99 -2.38 10.24 -16.65
CA VAL A 99 -1.79 10.70 -17.91
C VAL A 99 -2.74 10.34 -19.04
N LEU A 100 -3.28 11.35 -19.71
CA LEU A 100 -4.19 11.23 -20.85
C LEU A 100 -3.56 11.93 -22.06
N GLY A 101 -3.30 11.18 -23.15
CA GLY A 101 -2.75 11.76 -24.37
C GLY A 101 -1.42 12.52 -24.17
N GLY A 102 -0.55 12.04 -23.28
CA GLY A 102 0.74 12.66 -22.99
C GLY A 102 0.69 13.90 -22.11
N ALA A 103 -0.45 14.20 -21.49
CA ALA A 103 -0.57 15.27 -20.50
C ALA A 103 -1.06 14.71 -19.15
N LEU A 104 -0.61 15.30 -18.04
CA LEU A 104 -1.05 14.98 -16.69
C LEU A 104 -2.33 15.73 -16.35
N TYR A 105 -3.25 15.02 -15.75
CA TYR A 105 -4.54 15.55 -15.28
C TYR A 105 -4.77 15.20 -13.81
N ASP A 106 -5.41 16.09 -13.10
CA ASP A 106 -6.10 15.84 -11.84
C ASP A 106 -7.51 15.37 -12.20
N SER A 107 -7.78 14.09 -11.93
CA SER A 107 -9.04 13.44 -12.31
C SER A 107 -9.85 13.11 -11.06
N GLY A 108 -11.15 13.33 -11.11
CA GLY A 108 -12.01 12.98 -10.01
C GLY A 108 -13.49 12.92 -10.39
N TYR A 109 -14.26 12.21 -9.57
CA TYR A 109 -15.71 12.09 -9.69
C TYR A 109 -16.34 11.73 -8.35
N ARG A 110 -17.66 11.91 -8.25
CA ARG A 110 -18.43 11.40 -7.13
C ARG A 110 -19.02 10.04 -7.47
N ALA A 111 -18.80 9.08 -6.59
CA ALA A 111 -19.34 7.73 -6.70
C ALA A 111 -20.50 7.55 -5.72
N THR A 112 -21.62 7.02 -6.20
CA THR A 112 -22.76 6.62 -5.37
C THR A 112 -22.38 5.46 -4.45
N ALA A 113 -23.24 5.11 -3.51
CA ALA A 113 -23.05 3.94 -2.62
C ALA A 113 -22.88 2.61 -3.39
N THR A 114 -23.40 2.52 -4.62
CA THR A 114 -23.19 1.35 -5.51
C THR A 114 -21.87 1.41 -6.29
N GLY A 115 -21.11 2.50 -6.16
CA GLY A 115 -19.84 2.72 -6.85
C GLY A 115 -19.97 3.33 -8.25
N GLN A 116 -21.19 3.63 -8.72
CA GLN A 116 -21.44 4.29 -10.02
C GLN A 116 -21.14 5.78 -9.94
N ILE A 117 -20.82 6.41 -11.08
CA ILE A 117 -20.70 7.87 -11.15
C ILE A 117 -22.06 8.49 -10.82
N ASN A 118 -22.06 9.47 -9.89
CA ASN A 118 -23.27 10.21 -9.60
C ASN A 118 -23.56 11.20 -10.76
N PRO A 119 -24.68 11.06 -11.47
CA PRO A 119 -24.97 11.85 -12.68
C PRO A 119 -25.14 13.36 -12.40
N LYS A 120 -25.35 13.75 -11.15
CA LYS A 120 -25.41 15.18 -10.77
C LYS A 120 -24.04 15.87 -10.81
N TYR A 121 -22.96 15.10 -10.79
CA TYR A 121 -21.60 15.61 -10.71
C TYR A 121 -20.78 15.00 -11.85
N PRO A 122 -20.44 15.78 -12.89
CA PRO A 122 -19.66 15.26 -14.01
C PRO A 122 -18.26 14.82 -13.55
N VAL A 123 -17.67 13.90 -14.30
CA VAL A 123 -16.25 13.58 -14.16
C VAL A 123 -15.44 14.83 -14.49
N VAL A 124 -14.52 15.18 -13.61
CA VAL A 124 -13.61 16.32 -13.78
C VAL A 124 -12.23 15.82 -14.16
N ASN A 125 -11.73 16.28 -15.29
CA ASN A 125 -10.35 16.04 -15.74
C ASN A 125 -9.67 17.41 -15.94
N ARG A 126 -9.02 17.92 -14.88
CA ARG A 126 -8.34 19.20 -14.91
C ARG A 126 -6.89 19.01 -15.37
N ARG A 127 -6.57 19.56 -16.54
CA ARG A 127 -5.22 19.50 -17.11
C ARG A 127 -4.23 20.24 -16.21
N ILE A 128 -3.11 19.56 -15.87
CA ILE A 128 -1.99 20.09 -15.08
C ILE A 128 -0.88 20.55 -16.03
N GLY A 129 -0.45 19.70 -16.96
CA GLY A 129 0.63 20.03 -17.90
C GLY A 129 0.92 18.93 -18.90
N GLY A 130 1.66 19.26 -19.96
CA GLY A 130 2.11 18.33 -21.00
C GLY A 130 3.49 17.75 -20.70
N GLY A 131 4.03 16.95 -21.66
CA GLY A 131 5.38 16.37 -21.60
C GLY A 131 5.47 15.02 -20.88
N TRP A 132 4.34 14.31 -20.76
CA TRP A 132 4.24 13.04 -20.03
C TRP A 132 4.27 11.79 -20.91
N SER A 133 4.40 11.92 -22.23
CA SER A 133 4.41 10.79 -23.18
C SER A 133 5.58 9.82 -22.96
N ASN A 134 6.71 10.31 -22.43
CA ASN A 134 7.91 9.50 -22.18
C ASN A 134 7.99 8.95 -20.75
N HIS A 135 6.91 9.03 -20.00
CA HIS A 135 6.83 8.47 -18.66
C HIS A 135 6.23 7.06 -18.74
N ARG A 136 6.76 6.13 -17.96
CA ARG A 136 6.29 4.73 -17.92
C ARG A 136 5.63 4.34 -16.59
N TRP A 137 5.73 5.21 -15.59
CA TRP A 137 5.20 4.98 -14.27
C TRP A 137 5.01 6.30 -13.53
N ILE A 138 3.96 6.40 -12.76
CA ILE A 138 3.66 7.53 -11.87
C ILE A 138 3.11 7.01 -10.54
N GLU A 139 3.53 7.63 -9.42
CA GLU A 139 3.03 7.31 -8.08
C GLU A 139 2.90 8.58 -7.24
N GLN A 140 1.77 8.75 -6.58
CA GLN A 140 1.53 9.88 -5.69
C GLN A 140 1.74 9.49 -4.24
N SER A 141 2.57 10.25 -3.53
CA SER A 141 2.74 10.17 -2.09
C SER A 141 2.10 11.37 -1.42
N VAL A 142 1.23 11.14 -0.44
CA VAL A 142 0.61 12.19 0.37
C VAL A 142 0.84 11.88 1.83
N LEU A 143 1.78 12.57 2.45
CA LEU A 143 1.97 12.54 3.90
C LEU A 143 0.90 13.44 4.53
N THR A 144 0.07 12.89 5.40
CA THR A 144 -1.01 13.61 6.06
C THR A 144 -0.75 13.73 7.56
N GLU A 145 -1.22 14.80 8.15
CA GLU A 145 -1.33 14.92 9.59
C GLU A 145 -2.47 14.01 10.08
N LEU A 146 -2.17 13.15 11.05
CA LEU A 146 -3.11 12.12 11.51
C LEU A 146 -4.38 12.70 12.16
N MET A 147 -4.26 13.81 12.87
CA MET A 147 -5.40 14.40 13.59
C MET A 147 -6.37 15.15 12.68
N THR A 148 -5.88 15.83 11.67
CA THR A 148 -6.69 16.68 10.79
C THR A 148 -6.93 16.08 9.42
N GLY A 149 -6.12 15.09 9.01
CA GLY A 149 -6.12 14.55 7.66
C GLY A 149 -5.54 15.50 6.60
N ASN A 150 -5.03 16.68 7.03
CA ASN A 150 -4.46 17.66 6.12
C ASN A 150 -3.14 17.17 5.51
N PRO A 151 -2.90 17.40 4.22
CA PRO A 151 -1.64 17.03 3.60
C PRO A 151 -0.50 17.92 4.09
N LEU A 152 0.48 17.32 4.75
CA LEU A 152 1.75 17.97 5.13
C LEU A 152 2.71 18.07 3.95
N ARG A 153 2.71 17.03 3.09
CA ARG A 153 3.52 16.97 1.88
C ARG A 153 2.79 16.14 0.83
N THR A 154 2.81 16.60 -0.41
CA THR A 154 2.31 15.86 -1.55
C THR A 154 3.37 15.83 -2.63
N ASN A 155 3.87 14.64 -2.94
CA ASN A 155 4.85 14.40 -3.98
C ASN A 155 4.22 13.52 -5.09
N LEU A 156 4.67 13.74 -6.31
CA LEU A 156 4.43 12.87 -7.46
C LEU A 156 5.79 12.36 -7.93
N TYR A 157 5.96 11.06 -7.88
CA TYR A 157 7.12 10.37 -8.40
C TYR A 157 6.82 9.82 -9.79
N THR A 158 7.83 9.82 -10.63
CA THR A 158 7.68 9.31 -11.98
C THR A 158 9.00 8.80 -12.53
N GLN A 159 8.93 7.80 -13.38
CA GLN A 159 10.07 7.28 -14.11
C GLN A 159 9.84 7.45 -15.63
N LYS A 160 10.81 8.00 -16.31
CA LYS A 160 10.82 8.05 -17.77
C LYS A 160 11.28 6.75 -18.39
N THR A 161 11.02 6.60 -19.68
CA THR A 161 11.43 5.43 -20.48
C THR A 161 12.94 5.26 -20.55
N ASP A 162 13.73 6.35 -20.43
CA ASP A 162 15.20 6.35 -20.32
C ASP A 162 15.71 5.95 -18.93
N GLY A 163 14.80 5.71 -17.97
CA GLY A 163 15.13 5.34 -16.59
C GLY A 163 15.38 6.52 -15.66
N THR A 164 15.35 7.74 -16.14
CA THR A 164 15.44 8.93 -15.27
C THR A 164 14.22 8.99 -14.36
N PHE A 165 14.46 9.25 -13.09
CA PHE A 165 13.45 9.30 -12.06
C PHE A 165 13.31 10.73 -11.55
N TYR A 166 12.09 11.24 -11.44
CA TYR A 166 11.79 12.59 -10.99
C TYR A 166 10.81 12.61 -9.83
N ARG A 167 10.94 13.63 -9.00
CA ARG A 167 9.96 14.03 -8.01
C ARG A 167 9.44 15.42 -8.34
N TYR A 168 8.11 15.55 -8.28
CA TYR A 168 7.41 16.84 -8.30
C TYR A 168 6.73 17.03 -6.96
N THR A 169 6.85 18.19 -6.37
CA THR A 169 6.17 18.54 -5.12
C THR A 169 5.03 19.50 -5.41
N LYS A 170 3.87 19.26 -4.80
CA LYS A 170 2.72 20.15 -4.90
C LYS A 170 2.95 21.38 -4.05
N VAL A 171 2.84 22.56 -4.66
CA VAL A 171 2.94 23.87 -4.01
C VAL A 171 1.71 24.68 -4.40
N GLY A 172 0.77 24.85 -3.46
CA GLY A 172 -0.55 25.38 -3.77
C GLY A 172 -1.28 24.52 -4.82
N ASN A 173 -1.66 25.10 -5.94
CA ASN A 173 -2.33 24.40 -7.05
C ASN A 173 -1.35 23.96 -8.16
N SER A 174 -0.06 24.12 -7.98
CA SER A 174 0.97 23.83 -8.98
C SER A 174 1.86 22.66 -8.57
N TRP A 175 2.45 22.00 -9.55
CA TRP A 175 3.47 20.97 -9.36
C TRP A 175 4.82 21.53 -9.80
N ARG A 176 5.82 21.46 -8.92
CA ARG A 176 7.19 21.92 -9.20
C ARG A 176 8.12 20.72 -9.17
N ASN A 177 9.00 20.63 -10.17
CA ASN A 177 10.09 19.68 -10.14
C ASN A 177 10.96 19.98 -8.90
N SER A 178 11.09 18.99 -8.03
CA SER A 178 11.82 19.07 -6.75
C SER A 178 12.91 18.00 -6.67
N GLY A 179 13.40 17.50 -7.79
CA GLY A 179 14.53 16.61 -7.86
C GLY A 179 14.45 15.61 -9.00
N GLY A 180 15.63 15.11 -9.38
CA GLY A 180 15.79 14.06 -10.37
C GLY A 180 17.05 13.25 -10.11
N MET A 181 17.02 11.98 -10.50
CA MET A 181 18.15 11.08 -10.39
C MET A 181 18.12 10.01 -11.50
N GLY A 182 19.28 9.45 -11.82
CA GLY A 182 19.42 8.25 -12.64
C GLY A 182 19.49 6.98 -11.79
N GLY A 183 19.86 5.86 -12.41
CA GLY A 183 20.22 4.61 -11.73
C GLY A 183 19.07 3.63 -11.47
N LEU A 184 17.83 3.96 -11.83
CA LEU A 184 16.67 3.06 -11.67
C LEU A 184 16.23 2.41 -12.99
N THR A 185 17.06 2.38 -14.01
CA THR A 185 16.76 1.84 -15.35
C THR A 185 16.38 0.37 -15.35
N THR A 186 16.93 -0.42 -14.43
CA THR A 186 16.67 -1.87 -14.29
C THR A 186 15.35 -2.16 -13.58
N MET A 187 14.79 -1.19 -12.85
CA MET A 187 13.54 -1.40 -12.12
C MET A 187 12.38 -1.56 -13.10
N LYS A 188 11.56 -2.58 -12.87
CA LYS A 188 10.44 -2.96 -13.71
C LYS A 188 9.15 -2.31 -13.23
N SER A 189 8.89 -2.38 -11.94
CA SER A 189 7.74 -1.79 -11.24
C SER A 189 8.15 -1.30 -9.87
N MET A 190 7.47 -0.27 -9.39
CA MET A 190 7.65 0.30 -8.04
C MET A 190 6.28 0.65 -7.45
N THR A 191 6.14 0.50 -6.12
CA THR A 191 4.97 0.93 -5.35
C THR A 191 5.39 1.45 -3.99
N LEU A 192 4.71 2.47 -3.50
CA LEU A 192 5.02 3.10 -2.21
C LEU A 192 4.58 2.18 -1.07
N ILE A 193 5.47 1.95 -0.09
CA ILE A 193 5.20 1.12 1.10
C ILE A 193 5.40 1.87 2.42
N ASP A 194 6.13 2.99 2.41
CA ASP A 194 6.38 3.77 3.62
C ASP A 194 6.52 5.26 3.31
N ARG A 195 6.10 6.11 4.26
CA ARG A 195 6.18 7.57 4.17
C ARG A 195 6.53 8.18 5.51
N GLU A 196 7.69 8.80 5.57
CA GLU A 196 8.12 9.57 6.73
C GLU A 196 8.47 11.02 6.38
N ALA A 197 8.72 11.83 7.41
CA ALA A 197 9.11 13.21 7.22
C ALA A 197 10.38 13.35 6.37
N GLY A 198 11.37 12.50 6.61
CA GLY A 198 12.69 12.55 5.98
C GLY A 198 12.86 11.73 4.71
N HIS A 199 11.98 10.78 4.44
CA HIS A 199 12.09 9.89 3.28
C HIS A 199 10.77 9.25 2.89
N GLU A 200 10.75 8.64 1.72
CA GLU A 200 9.68 7.79 1.21
C GLU A 200 10.30 6.51 0.67
N THR A 201 9.71 5.36 1.02
CA THR A 201 10.24 4.05 0.65
C THR A 201 9.31 3.34 -0.30
N PHE A 202 9.89 2.85 -1.38
CA PHE A 202 9.21 2.07 -2.42
C PHE A 202 9.66 0.63 -2.36
N LEU A 203 8.74 -0.29 -2.60
CA LEU A 203 9.03 -1.65 -2.98
C LEU A 203 9.19 -1.69 -4.50
N ALA A 204 10.28 -2.25 -4.99
CA ALA A 204 10.59 -2.29 -6.42
C ALA A 204 11.11 -3.67 -6.83
N ASN A 205 10.66 -4.17 -7.98
CA ASN A 205 11.27 -5.34 -8.60
C ASN A 205 12.06 -4.94 -9.86
N ASN A 206 13.03 -5.79 -10.22
CA ASN A 206 13.81 -5.58 -11.42
C ASN A 206 13.64 -6.74 -12.43
N ARG A 207 14.14 -6.52 -13.65
CA ARG A 207 14.09 -7.52 -14.74
C ARG A 207 14.91 -8.77 -14.48
N ALA A 208 15.91 -8.70 -13.59
CA ALA A 208 16.74 -9.85 -13.20
C ALA A 208 16.11 -10.70 -12.09
N GLY A 209 14.94 -10.32 -11.59
CA GLY A 209 14.19 -11.08 -10.58
C GLY A 209 14.34 -10.59 -9.15
N GLY A 210 15.18 -9.60 -8.90
CA GLY A 210 15.35 -9.03 -7.56
C GLY A 210 14.15 -8.22 -7.10
N LEU A 211 13.90 -8.23 -5.78
CA LEU A 211 12.98 -7.36 -5.07
C LEU A 211 13.77 -6.52 -4.07
N TYR A 212 13.49 -5.23 -4.02
CA TYR A 212 14.24 -4.23 -3.25
C TYR A 212 13.31 -3.27 -2.52
N THR A 213 13.75 -2.76 -1.35
CA THR A 213 13.31 -1.44 -0.91
C THR A 213 14.20 -0.38 -1.57
N VAL A 214 13.56 0.72 -1.99
CA VAL A 214 14.22 1.90 -2.56
C VAL A 214 13.80 3.10 -1.72
N ARG A 215 14.69 3.57 -0.86
CA ARG A 215 14.46 4.71 0.03
C ARG A 215 14.94 5.99 -0.65
N ILE A 216 14.06 6.97 -0.75
CA ILE A 216 14.29 8.25 -1.41
C ILE A 216 14.17 9.39 -0.38
N PRO A 217 15.23 10.15 -0.10
CA PRO A 217 15.16 11.28 0.83
C PRO A 217 14.24 12.37 0.28
N THR A 218 13.51 13.03 1.17
CA THR A 218 12.65 14.17 0.80
C THR A 218 13.43 15.46 0.61
N ALA A 219 14.63 15.53 1.20
CA ALA A 219 15.58 16.61 0.96
C ALA A 219 16.36 16.43 -0.35
N GLU A 220 16.93 17.50 -0.87
CA GLU A 220 17.88 17.50 -1.99
C GLU A 220 19.33 17.37 -1.48
N PRO A 221 20.23 16.74 -2.26
CA PRO A 221 19.97 16.06 -3.52
C PRO A 221 19.21 14.75 -3.35
N MET A 222 18.30 14.44 -4.29
CA MET A 222 17.51 13.21 -4.30
C MET A 222 18.42 12.02 -4.65
N ARG A 223 18.94 11.34 -3.61
CA ARG A 223 19.82 10.16 -3.75
C ARG A 223 19.15 8.95 -3.14
N ALA A 224 18.68 8.05 -3.97
CA ALA A 224 18.10 6.81 -3.48
C ALA A 224 19.15 5.89 -2.89
N SER A 225 18.78 5.18 -1.83
CA SER A 225 19.46 3.98 -1.37
C SER A 225 18.55 2.76 -1.59
N SER A 226 19.13 1.61 -1.94
CA SER A 226 18.38 0.38 -2.15
C SER A 226 18.90 -0.75 -1.29
N LYS A 227 17.98 -1.60 -0.81
CA LYS A 227 18.30 -2.77 -0.01
C LYS A 227 17.58 -3.99 -0.59
N ALA A 228 18.34 -5.04 -0.91
CA ALA A 228 17.75 -6.23 -1.49
C ALA A 228 16.94 -7.00 -0.44
N LEU A 229 15.73 -7.41 -0.80
CA LEU A 229 14.85 -8.29 -0.03
C LEU A 229 14.93 -9.72 -0.58
N ARG A 230 14.91 -9.84 -1.91
CA ARG A 230 15.04 -11.10 -2.66
C ARG A 230 15.92 -10.86 -3.88
N THR A 231 16.59 -11.91 -4.34
CA THR A 231 17.49 -11.85 -5.50
C THR A 231 16.88 -12.42 -6.78
N THR A 232 15.82 -13.22 -6.66
CA THR A 232 15.21 -13.95 -7.80
C THR A 232 13.69 -14.01 -7.68
N THR A 233 13.03 -14.43 -8.75
CA THR A 233 11.61 -14.81 -8.87
C THR A 233 10.59 -13.66 -9.02
N TRP A 234 10.98 -12.41 -8.82
CA TRP A 234 10.05 -11.28 -8.90
C TRP A 234 9.97 -10.64 -10.31
N GLN A 235 10.72 -11.13 -11.29
CA GLN A 235 10.71 -10.60 -12.68
C GLN A 235 9.38 -10.82 -13.39
N VAL A 236 8.57 -11.78 -12.94
CA VAL A 236 7.28 -12.11 -13.56
C VAL A 236 6.22 -11.00 -13.37
N PHE A 237 6.40 -10.12 -12.40
CA PHE A 237 5.41 -9.08 -12.13
C PHE A 237 5.74 -7.81 -12.89
N GLU A 238 4.83 -7.38 -13.80
CA GLU A 238 4.87 -6.10 -14.50
C GLU A 238 4.38 -4.96 -13.63
N GLN A 239 3.59 -5.27 -12.61
CA GLN A 239 3.08 -4.26 -11.69
C GLN A 239 3.04 -4.79 -10.25
N LEU A 240 3.48 -3.94 -9.33
CA LEU A 240 3.34 -4.11 -7.89
C LEU A 240 2.34 -3.07 -7.38
N ILE A 241 1.47 -3.49 -6.46
CA ILE A 241 0.54 -2.62 -5.74
C ILE A 241 0.63 -2.98 -4.26
N ALA A 242 0.71 -1.99 -3.39
CA ALA A 242 0.87 -2.23 -1.95
C ALA A 242 -0.13 -1.44 -1.12
N THR A 243 -0.50 -1.99 0.03
CA THR A 243 -1.29 -1.31 1.06
C THR A 243 -0.75 -1.64 2.44
N GLY A 244 -0.87 -0.71 3.38
CA GLY A 244 -0.49 -0.94 4.78
C GLY A 244 -1.42 -1.93 5.49
N CYS A 245 -0.85 -2.64 6.44
CA CYS A 245 -1.53 -3.60 7.31
C CYS A 245 -0.89 -3.55 8.70
N GLY A 246 -1.16 -2.50 9.45
CA GLY A 246 -0.40 -2.17 10.65
C GLY A 246 1.06 -1.86 10.29
N ASN A 247 2.00 -2.62 10.86
CA ASN A 247 3.43 -2.53 10.50
C ASN A 247 3.82 -3.46 9.33
N ASP A 248 2.87 -4.20 8.78
CA ASP A 248 3.08 -5.08 7.65
C ASP A 248 2.55 -4.44 6.36
N THR A 249 2.87 -5.04 5.23
CA THR A 249 2.42 -4.59 3.91
C THR A 249 1.77 -5.74 3.17
N VAL A 250 0.54 -5.54 2.67
CA VAL A 250 -0.05 -6.43 1.68
C VAL A 250 0.45 -6.01 0.31
N VAL A 251 1.02 -6.95 -0.44
CA VAL A 251 1.59 -6.71 -1.77
C VAL A 251 0.88 -7.59 -2.79
N LEU A 252 0.38 -6.96 -3.85
CA LEU A 252 -0.16 -7.63 -5.03
C LEU A 252 0.87 -7.53 -6.15
N GLY A 253 1.30 -8.66 -6.68
CA GLY A 253 2.10 -8.76 -7.91
C GLY A 253 1.20 -9.20 -9.07
N ILE A 254 1.18 -8.42 -10.15
CA ILE A 254 0.39 -8.70 -11.36
C ILE A 254 1.34 -9.14 -12.46
N ASP A 255 1.11 -10.34 -12.96
CA ASP A 255 1.75 -10.96 -14.11
C ASP A 255 0.84 -10.77 -15.33
N ARG A 256 1.25 -9.88 -16.23
CA ARG A 256 0.46 -9.55 -17.44
C ARG A 256 0.54 -10.63 -18.51
N ASP A 257 1.62 -11.39 -18.55
CA ASP A 257 1.81 -12.44 -19.55
C ASP A 257 0.80 -13.57 -19.32
N THR A 258 0.61 -13.95 -18.05
CA THR A 258 -0.36 -14.99 -17.65
C THR A 258 -1.73 -14.43 -17.27
N LYS A 259 -1.89 -13.09 -17.24
CA LYS A 259 -3.09 -12.39 -16.76
C LYS A 259 -3.52 -12.85 -15.37
N SER A 260 -2.53 -13.09 -14.51
CA SER A 260 -2.69 -13.58 -13.14
C SER A 260 -2.16 -12.57 -12.15
N ALA A 261 -2.64 -12.67 -10.90
CA ALA A 261 -2.08 -11.91 -9.81
C ALA A 261 -1.88 -12.79 -8.57
N TYR A 262 -0.91 -12.43 -7.75
CA TYR A 262 -0.55 -13.15 -6.54
C TYR A 262 -0.45 -12.17 -5.37
N LEU A 263 -1.01 -12.57 -4.23
CA LEU A 263 -1.03 -11.76 -3.02
C LEU A 263 0.02 -12.26 -2.02
N TYR A 264 0.68 -11.33 -1.38
CA TYR A 264 1.70 -11.56 -0.37
C TYR A 264 1.43 -10.71 0.87
N LEU A 265 1.81 -11.22 2.03
CA LEU A 265 1.97 -10.44 3.25
C LEU A 265 3.47 -10.30 3.52
N MET A 266 3.95 -9.09 3.45
CA MET A 266 5.34 -8.73 3.73
C MET A 266 5.38 -8.11 5.12
N ARG A 267 6.16 -8.71 6.03
CA ARG A 267 6.46 -8.12 7.32
C ARG A 267 7.31 -6.88 7.12
N HIS A 268 7.37 -6.03 8.14
CA HIS A 268 8.20 -4.83 8.13
C HIS A 268 9.54 -5.07 7.43
N ALA A 269 9.85 -4.27 6.40
CA ALA A 269 10.96 -4.56 5.49
C ALA A 269 12.31 -4.34 6.18
N ASN A 270 13.15 -5.38 6.20
CA ASN A 270 14.48 -5.36 6.79
C ASN A 270 15.49 -6.14 5.94
N GLY A 271 15.68 -5.75 4.69
CA GLY A 271 16.60 -6.39 3.77
C GLY A 271 16.32 -7.88 3.60
N ALA A 272 17.35 -8.68 3.49
CA ALA A 272 17.25 -10.13 3.24
C ALA A 272 16.51 -10.91 4.34
N SER A 273 16.43 -10.38 5.56
CA SER A 273 15.69 -10.97 6.68
C SER A 273 14.18 -10.71 6.63
N THR A 274 13.70 -9.90 5.69
CA THR A 274 12.28 -9.63 5.52
C THR A 274 11.49 -10.92 5.29
N VAL A 275 10.47 -11.16 6.11
CA VAL A 275 9.54 -12.29 5.92
C VAL A 275 8.51 -11.87 4.89
N ILE A 276 8.40 -12.64 3.80
CA ILE A 276 7.39 -12.47 2.75
C ILE A 276 6.63 -13.79 2.65
N GLN A 277 5.39 -13.76 3.08
CA GLN A 277 4.48 -14.92 3.04
C GLN A 277 3.64 -14.83 1.76
N GLY A 278 3.72 -15.86 0.90
CA GLY A 278 2.79 -16.01 -0.22
C GLY A 278 1.42 -16.45 0.29
N LEU A 279 0.38 -15.68 -0.05
CA LEU A 279 -1.01 -16.02 0.29
C LEU A 279 -1.69 -16.80 -0.84
N GLY A 280 -1.09 -16.76 -2.04
CA GLY A 280 -1.56 -17.53 -3.20
C GLY A 280 -2.03 -16.67 -4.35
N LYS A 281 -2.55 -17.36 -5.37
CA LYS A 281 -3.12 -16.75 -6.57
C LYS A 281 -4.44 -16.07 -6.23
N VAL A 282 -4.62 -14.85 -6.72
CA VAL A 282 -5.89 -14.12 -6.60
C VAL A 282 -6.89 -14.69 -7.61
N PRO A 283 -8.12 -15.04 -7.20
CA PRO A 283 -9.17 -15.46 -8.14
C PRO A 283 -9.49 -14.37 -9.16
N GLY A 284 -9.65 -14.75 -10.43
CA GLY A 284 -10.00 -13.86 -11.52
C GLY A 284 -8.92 -13.72 -12.60
N THR A 285 -9.20 -12.83 -13.56
CA THR A 285 -8.31 -12.52 -14.69
C THR A 285 -7.91 -11.06 -14.64
N PHE A 286 -6.61 -10.80 -14.74
CA PHE A 286 -6.01 -9.47 -14.61
C PHE A 286 -5.54 -8.98 -15.99
N ALA A 287 -6.48 -8.60 -16.84
CA ALA A 287 -6.25 -8.21 -18.24
C ALA A 287 -6.39 -6.70 -18.50
N ASP A 288 -6.79 -5.91 -17.48
CA ASP A 288 -6.99 -4.48 -17.64
C ASP A 288 -5.66 -3.75 -17.91
N PRO A 289 -5.67 -2.67 -18.70
CA PRO A 289 -4.46 -1.91 -19.03
C PRO A 289 -3.74 -1.33 -17.82
N HIS A 290 -4.48 -0.87 -16.82
CA HIS A 290 -3.92 -0.21 -15.64
C HIS A 290 -4.61 -0.68 -14.38
N TYR A 291 -3.81 -0.99 -13.36
CA TYR A 291 -4.27 -1.30 -12.02
C TYR A 291 -3.73 -0.25 -11.04
N PHE A 292 -4.48 0.00 -9.98
CA PHE A 292 -4.12 0.92 -8.93
C PHE A 292 -4.82 0.52 -7.63
N ARG A 293 -4.45 1.16 -6.53
CA ARG A 293 -5.12 0.98 -5.25
C ARG A 293 -6.10 2.10 -5.00
N TRP A 294 -7.29 1.77 -4.51
CA TRP A 294 -8.16 2.74 -3.86
C TRP A 294 -7.61 3.03 -2.47
N ALA A 295 -6.95 4.17 -2.31
CA ALA A 295 -6.35 4.58 -1.05
C ALA A 295 -7.39 5.31 -0.19
N PRO A 296 -7.45 5.10 1.13
CA PRO A 296 -8.29 5.89 2.02
C PRO A 296 -7.80 7.34 2.09
N GLY A 297 -8.65 8.24 2.60
CA GLY A 297 -8.31 9.65 2.80
C GLY A 297 -7.07 9.83 3.67
N VAL A 298 -6.98 9.14 4.80
CA VAL A 298 -5.77 8.97 5.60
C VAL A 298 -5.23 7.57 5.34
N ASP A 299 -4.09 7.51 4.70
CA ASP A 299 -3.48 6.27 4.21
C ASP A 299 -2.19 6.00 4.97
N LEU A 300 -2.21 5.03 5.86
CA LEU A 300 -1.07 4.66 6.69
C LEU A 300 -0.24 3.60 5.98
N LEU A 301 1.01 3.95 5.65
CA LEU A 301 2.01 3.05 5.10
C LEU A 301 3.21 3.06 6.03
N ASN A 302 3.50 1.94 6.68
CA ASN A 302 4.57 1.75 7.67
C ASN A 302 5.33 0.45 7.34
N GLY A 303 5.72 0.27 6.08
CA GLY A 303 6.27 -1.00 5.58
C GLY A 303 7.77 -1.18 5.78
N GLU A 304 8.51 -0.14 6.24
CA GLU A 304 9.97 -0.19 6.49
C GLU A 304 10.36 0.27 7.89
#